data_1cba8914c1b8b5fa5724a36a9e0e0bf6
#
_entry.id   1cba8914c1b8b5fa5724a36a9e0e0bf6
#
_cell.length_a   1.000
_cell.length_b   1.000
_cell.length_c   1.000
_cell.angle_alpha   90.00
_cell.angle_beta   90.00
_cell.angle_gamma   90.00
#
_symmetry.space_group_name_H-M   'P 1'
#
loop_
_entity.id
_entity.type
_entity.pdbx_description
1 polymer ?
#
loop_
_entity_poly.entity_id
_entity_poly.type
_entity_poly.pdbx_seq_one_letter_code
_entity_poly.pdbx_strand_id
1 'polypeptide(L)'
;MRYLLAVVSDSTDTFDWTQAWPHLVTSPEAAAQAVQDGDLVGTSLPEPTAFLNALADRKDLSDVAVFVPAPRRGGAAVAMNPDIELRAPFLTQILREAGAEAELVPVRLEDWGRFSIRNPPRIACVQVGTPLPDGTVPPGSAIAGNDALIRRTRRPGDLVFGLVNPVVPYIHGDAFHISDFDGLIYVPLKGSMPIFDQRTPPSNLDPFVDALDELIPDGATVQSGVGGLTEVALARLTHKEDLGIHTEVMCQGLMELMKSGAATNRLKSVFPDKTIFTIALPETFEFLDNNPNCQIVPAHIALNHKTISENRDMRCVNGALEIDLWGQANSEMIGGVQHSGVGGALDFLRGCQMSDSAMSIHLMPATAQKGAASRIVPQINVNAVTATRYDVDVVVTEFGIARLKDASVRQKAERLIAIAHPEHREQLKDAAQKMGIC
;
A
#
# COMPACT_ATOMS: atom_id res chain seq x y z
N MET A 1 5.80 -23.82 -2.30
CA MET A 1 5.13 -24.65 -1.31
C MET A 1 6.10 -25.41 -0.38
N ARG A 2 7.37 -24.99 -0.24
CA ARG A 2 8.38 -25.58 0.67
C ARG A 2 8.98 -24.58 1.69
N TYR A 3 8.52 -23.33 1.75
CA TYR A 3 9.09 -22.26 2.61
C TYR A 3 8.32 -21.99 3.91
N LEU A 4 7.27 -22.75 4.21
CA LEU A 4 6.33 -22.49 5.33
C LEU A 4 6.57 -23.36 6.57
N LEU A 5 7.67 -24.08 6.68
CA LEU A 5 7.88 -25.04 7.78
C LEU A 5 9.20 -24.90 8.56
N ALA A 6 9.94 -23.80 8.41
CA ALA A 6 11.30 -23.70 8.97
C ALA A 6 11.55 -22.55 9.95
N VAL A 7 10.53 -21.97 10.58
CA VAL A 7 10.74 -20.99 11.68
C VAL A 7 9.84 -21.37 12.85
N VAL A 8 10.09 -22.51 13.43
CA VAL A 8 9.83 -22.76 14.85
C VAL A 8 11.18 -23.14 15.43
N SER A 9 11.90 -22.15 15.97
CA SER A 9 13.07 -22.44 16.80
C SER A 9 12.60 -23.20 18.06
N ASP A 10 13.15 -24.37 18.28
CA ASP A 10 13.06 -25.09 19.54
C ASP A 10 13.70 -24.25 20.67
N SER A 11 12.96 -23.30 21.23
CA SER A 11 13.23 -22.77 22.57
C SER A 11 12.03 -23.08 23.45
N THR A 12 12.23 -24.03 24.35
CA THR A 12 11.33 -24.45 25.41
C THR A 12 11.18 -23.33 26.44
N ASP A 13 10.30 -22.38 26.19
CA ASP A 13 9.53 -21.51 27.08
C ASP A 13 8.87 -20.41 26.21
N THR A 14 7.99 -20.82 25.31
CA THR A 14 7.21 -19.84 24.54
C THR A 14 6.13 -19.28 25.45
N PHE A 15 6.16 -17.99 25.70
CA PHE A 15 5.12 -17.26 26.41
C PHE A 15 3.75 -17.52 25.76
N ASP A 16 2.84 -18.09 26.53
CA ASP A 16 1.47 -18.32 26.10
C ASP A 16 0.55 -17.21 26.60
N TRP A 17 0.29 -16.23 25.73
CA TRP A 17 -0.58 -15.10 26.02
C TRP A 17 -2.01 -15.51 26.32
N THR A 18 -2.48 -16.67 25.82
CA THR A 18 -3.85 -17.15 26.07
C THR A 18 -4.04 -17.61 27.50
N GLN A 19 -2.98 -18.10 28.14
CA GLN A 19 -2.97 -18.43 29.56
C GLN A 19 -2.73 -17.20 30.45
N ALA A 20 -1.93 -16.23 29.96
CA ALA A 20 -1.67 -15.01 30.71
C ALA A 20 -2.90 -14.08 30.79
N TRP A 21 -3.69 -14.03 29.71
CA TRP A 21 -4.90 -13.18 29.64
C TRP A 21 -6.10 -13.97 29.12
N PRO A 22 -6.58 -15.01 29.84
CA PRO A 22 -7.65 -15.89 29.39
C PRO A 22 -8.99 -15.16 29.21
N HIS A 23 -9.19 -14.04 29.91
CA HIS A 23 -10.40 -13.22 29.82
C HIS A 23 -10.50 -12.43 28.51
N LEU A 24 -9.39 -12.24 27.78
CA LEU A 24 -9.38 -11.60 26.46
C LEU A 24 -9.55 -12.61 25.32
N VAL A 25 -9.38 -13.91 25.57
CA VAL A 25 -9.50 -14.91 24.50
C VAL A 25 -10.93 -15.03 24.01
N THR A 26 -11.13 -14.82 22.71
CA THR A 26 -12.43 -14.94 22.07
C THR A 26 -12.35 -15.68 20.73
N SER A 27 -13.50 -16.12 20.20
CA SER A 27 -13.57 -16.74 18.87
C SER A 27 -14.03 -15.73 17.81
N PRO A 28 -13.78 -16.00 16.52
CA PRO A 28 -14.31 -15.19 15.43
C PRO A 28 -15.83 -15.04 15.49
N GLU A 29 -16.53 -16.13 15.80
CA GLU A 29 -18.00 -16.18 15.90
C GLU A 29 -18.50 -15.31 17.07
N ALA A 30 -17.87 -15.42 18.24
CA ALA A 30 -18.24 -14.62 19.42
C ALA A 30 -18.02 -13.11 19.15
N ALA A 31 -16.93 -12.75 18.50
CA ALA A 31 -16.68 -11.37 18.10
C ALA A 31 -17.69 -10.88 17.04
N ALA A 32 -18.05 -11.72 16.06
CA ALA A 32 -19.07 -11.41 15.06
C ALA A 32 -20.48 -11.29 15.66
N GLN A 33 -20.80 -12.05 16.73
CA GLN A 33 -22.07 -11.91 17.45
C GLN A 33 -22.26 -10.56 18.14
N ALA A 34 -21.17 -9.81 18.40
CA ALA A 34 -21.27 -8.48 18.96
C ALA A 34 -21.81 -7.43 17.97
N VAL A 35 -21.80 -7.72 16.66
CA VAL A 35 -22.33 -6.84 15.60
C VAL A 35 -23.86 -6.84 15.67
N GLN A 36 -24.46 -5.67 15.55
CA GLN A 36 -25.92 -5.43 15.64
C GLN A 36 -26.41 -4.70 14.37
N ASP A 37 -27.72 -4.70 14.17
CA ASP A 37 -28.38 -3.96 13.10
C ASP A 37 -27.98 -2.48 13.12
N GLY A 38 -27.73 -1.91 11.94
CA GLY A 38 -27.32 -0.53 11.78
C GLY A 38 -25.87 -0.23 12.12
N ASP A 39 -25.05 -1.24 12.47
CA ASP A 39 -23.65 -1.01 12.80
C ASP A 39 -22.77 -0.63 11.62
N LEU A 40 -21.82 0.27 11.87
CA LEU A 40 -20.61 0.38 11.10
C LEU A 40 -19.51 -0.47 11.75
N VAL A 41 -18.93 -1.37 10.98
CA VAL A 41 -17.79 -2.20 11.36
C VAL A 41 -16.55 -1.71 10.64
N GLY A 42 -15.48 -1.43 11.37
CA GLY A 42 -14.17 -1.05 10.81
C GLY A 42 -13.18 -2.21 10.88
N THR A 43 -12.43 -2.45 9.81
CA THR A 43 -11.42 -3.51 9.81
C THR A 43 -10.05 -3.01 9.40
N SER A 44 -9.02 -3.81 9.67
CA SER A 44 -7.62 -3.49 9.37
C SER A 44 -7.21 -3.81 7.94
N LEU A 45 -6.04 -3.29 7.57
CA LEU A 45 -5.15 -3.86 6.58
C LEU A 45 -3.99 -4.58 7.34
N PRO A 46 -3.73 -5.88 7.10
CA PRO A 46 -4.55 -6.83 6.30
C PRO A 46 -5.91 -7.11 6.94
N GLU A 47 -6.86 -7.58 6.11
CA GLU A 47 -8.20 -7.90 6.59
C GLU A 47 -8.19 -9.01 7.66
N PRO A 48 -9.02 -8.92 8.71
CA PRO A 48 -9.18 -9.97 9.71
C PRO A 48 -10.11 -11.09 9.16
N THR A 49 -9.60 -11.91 8.23
CA THR A 49 -10.39 -12.86 7.42
C THR A 49 -11.28 -13.77 8.24
N ALA A 50 -10.81 -14.29 9.39
CA ALA A 50 -11.62 -15.19 10.22
C ALA A 50 -12.85 -14.50 10.81
N PHE A 51 -12.69 -13.27 11.29
CA PHE A 51 -13.80 -12.45 11.77
C PHE A 51 -14.79 -12.11 10.64
N LEU A 52 -14.28 -11.72 9.47
CA LEU A 52 -15.11 -11.37 8.31
C LEU A 52 -15.91 -12.57 7.81
N ASN A 53 -15.31 -13.77 7.79
CA ASN A 53 -16.03 -14.99 7.43
C ASN A 53 -17.16 -15.29 8.42
N ALA A 54 -16.89 -15.22 9.74
CA ALA A 54 -17.89 -15.41 10.77
C ALA A 54 -19.02 -14.36 10.67
N LEU A 55 -18.70 -13.11 10.31
CA LEU A 55 -19.66 -12.06 10.08
C LEU A 55 -20.51 -12.33 8.82
N ALA A 56 -19.89 -12.80 7.74
CA ALA A 56 -20.57 -13.15 6.49
C ALA A 56 -21.61 -14.28 6.67
N ASP A 57 -21.39 -15.18 7.64
CA ASP A 57 -22.30 -16.28 7.96
C ASP A 57 -23.56 -15.83 8.75
N ARG A 58 -23.56 -14.59 9.31
CA ARG A 58 -24.71 -14.01 10.02
C ARG A 58 -25.85 -13.72 9.04
N LYS A 59 -27.06 -14.24 9.34
CA LYS A 59 -28.29 -14.07 8.54
C LYS A 59 -29.40 -13.33 9.29
N ASP A 60 -29.07 -12.88 10.47
CA ASP A 60 -29.96 -12.19 11.41
C ASP A 60 -29.67 -10.69 11.51
N LEU A 61 -28.80 -10.18 10.63
CA LEU A 61 -28.40 -8.77 10.58
C LEU A 61 -29.16 -8.01 9.49
N SER A 62 -29.32 -6.72 9.69
CA SER A 62 -29.85 -5.78 8.71
C SER A 62 -29.15 -4.42 8.81
N ASP A 63 -28.99 -3.73 7.67
CA ASP A 63 -28.41 -2.37 7.59
C ASP A 63 -27.01 -2.25 8.21
N VAL A 64 -26.16 -3.28 8.02
CA VAL A 64 -24.78 -3.29 8.50
C VAL A 64 -23.85 -2.87 7.39
N ALA A 65 -22.94 -1.93 7.68
CA ALA A 65 -21.86 -1.55 6.77
C ALA A 65 -20.49 -1.99 7.31
N VAL A 66 -19.64 -2.55 6.44
CA VAL A 66 -18.30 -3.00 6.81
C VAL A 66 -17.26 -2.29 5.96
N PHE A 67 -16.38 -1.53 6.59
CA PHE A 67 -15.25 -0.88 5.91
C PHE A 67 -14.03 -1.81 5.95
N VAL A 68 -13.59 -2.29 4.77
CA VAL A 68 -12.42 -3.15 4.60
C VAL A 68 -11.43 -2.44 3.68
N PRO A 69 -10.26 -2.01 4.17
CA PRO A 69 -9.31 -1.20 3.39
C PRO A 69 -8.86 -1.80 2.07
N ALA A 70 -8.60 -3.11 2.03
CA ALA A 70 -8.26 -3.84 0.81
C ALA A 70 -8.89 -5.25 0.90
N PRO A 71 -10.16 -5.39 0.51
CA PRO A 71 -10.91 -6.63 0.71
C PRO A 71 -10.33 -7.77 -0.11
N ARG A 72 -10.25 -8.93 0.53
CA ARG A 72 -9.79 -10.18 -0.04
C ARG A 72 -10.88 -11.26 0.13
N ARG A 73 -10.51 -12.47 0.56
CA ARG A 73 -11.45 -13.58 0.72
C ARG A 73 -12.51 -13.31 1.77
N GLY A 74 -12.13 -12.72 2.92
CA GLY A 74 -13.07 -12.34 3.97
C GLY A 74 -13.99 -11.21 3.52
N GLY A 75 -13.42 -10.16 2.89
CA GLY A 75 -14.21 -9.08 2.30
C GLY A 75 -15.13 -9.58 1.19
N ALA A 76 -14.67 -10.49 0.33
CA ALA A 76 -15.52 -11.10 -0.70
C ALA A 76 -16.67 -11.93 -0.08
N ALA A 77 -16.41 -12.67 1.00
CA ALA A 77 -17.46 -13.40 1.71
C ALA A 77 -18.53 -12.45 2.30
N VAL A 78 -18.10 -11.33 2.90
CA VAL A 78 -19.01 -10.29 3.40
C VAL A 78 -19.85 -9.70 2.26
N ALA A 79 -19.22 -9.36 1.13
CA ALA A 79 -19.91 -8.78 -0.03
C ALA A 79 -20.96 -9.73 -0.67
N MET A 80 -20.86 -11.03 -0.42
CA MET A 80 -21.85 -12.01 -0.86
C MET A 80 -23.05 -12.14 0.10
N ASN A 81 -23.01 -11.50 1.27
CA ASN A 81 -24.14 -11.43 2.17
C ASN A 81 -25.00 -10.19 1.81
N PRO A 82 -26.26 -10.36 1.35
CA PRO A 82 -27.07 -9.26 0.85
C PRO A 82 -27.51 -8.27 1.94
N ASP A 83 -27.38 -8.65 3.20
CA ASP A 83 -27.76 -7.84 4.37
C ASP A 83 -26.60 -6.99 4.92
N ILE A 84 -25.42 -7.08 4.26
CA ILE A 84 -24.19 -6.38 4.66
C ILE A 84 -23.61 -5.61 3.48
N GLU A 85 -23.43 -4.30 3.63
CA GLU A 85 -22.79 -3.45 2.65
C GLU A 85 -21.26 -3.45 2.84
N LEU A 86 -20.52 -3.89 1.83
CA LEU A 86 -19.05 -3.77 1.83
C LEU A 86 -18.62 -2.42 1.28
N ARG A 87 -17.81 -1.69 2.04
CA ARG A 87 -17.18 -0.42 1.64
C ARG A 87 -15.66 -0.56 1.60
N ALA A 88 -15.02 -0.06 0.54
CA ALA A 88 -13.57 -0.17 0.38
C ALA A 88 -12.96 1.03 -0.34
N PRO A 89 -11.79 1.54 0.11
CA PRO A 89 -11.04 2.56 -0.61
C PRO A 89 -10.15 1.98 -1.72
N PHE A 90 -9.94 0.65 -1.71
CA PHE A 90 -9.07 -0.05 -2.65
C PHE A 90 -9.73 -1.37 -3.08
N LEU A 91 -10.14 -1.47 -4.35
CA LEU A 91 -10.71 -2.70 -4.90
C LEU A 91 -9.60 -3.67 -5.32
N THR A 92 -9.75 -4.95 -4.96
CA THR A 92 -8.74 -5.97 -5.23
C THR A 92 -9.16 -6.88 -6.39
N GLN A 93 -8.19 -7.58 -6.98
CA GLN A 93 -8.46 -8.60 -8.00
C GLN A 93 -9.30 -9.74 -7.42
N ILE A 94 -9.04 -10.15 -6.18
CA ILE A 94 -9.77 -11.23 -5.51
C ILE A 94 -11.28 -10.93 -5.41
N LEU A 95 -11.62 -9.67 -5.10
CA LEU A 95 -13.02 -9.23 -5.05
C LEU A 95 -13.68 -9.36 -6.43
N ARG A 96 -13.02 -8.90 -7.49
CA ARG A 96 -13.51 -9.03 -8.88
C ARG A 96 -13.65 -10.48 -9.33
N GLU A 97 -12.66 -11.33 -9.04
CA GLU A 97 -12.68 -12.76 -9.38
C GLU A 97 -13.80 -13.53 -8.67
N ALA A 98 -14.14 -13.09 -7.46
CA ALA A 98 -15.29 -13.62 -6.71
C ALA A 98 -16.64 -13.13 -7.25
N GLY A 99 -16.67 -12.17 -8.19
CA GLY A 99 -17.90 -11.52 -8.64
C GLY A 99 -18.60 -10.73 -7.53
N ALA A 100 -17.84 -10.32 -6.50
CA ALA A 100 -18.33 -9.58 -5.36
C ALA A 100 -18.18 -8.07 -5.61
N GLU A 101 -19.15 -7.29 -5.13
CA GLU A 101 -19.17 -5.84 -5.27
C GLU A 101 -18.84 -5.16 -3.94
N ALA A 102 -18.21 -4.00 -4.01
CA ALA A 102 -18.01 -3.11 -2.88
C ALA A 102 -18.29 -1.67 -3.30
N GLU A 103 -18.86 -0.89 -2.40
CA GLU A 103 -18.95 0.54 -2.57
C GLU A 103 -17.55 1.16 -2.46
N LEU A 104 -17.10 1.82 -3.52
CA LEU A 104 -15.81 2.53 -3.53
C LEU A 104 -15.91 3.80 -2.68
N VAL A 105 -15.10 3.87 -1.63
CA VAL A 105 -14.91 5.08 -0.82
C VAL A 105 -13.57 5.72 -1.19
N PRO A 106 -13.52 6.79 -1.97
CA PRO A 106 -12.26 7.35 -2.49
C PRO A 106 -11.52 8.11 -1.37
N VAL A 107 -10.74 7.36 -0.59
CA VAL A 107 -9.93 7.87 0.51
C VAL A 107 -8.48 7.46 0.31
N ARG A 108 -7.55 8.41 0.39
CA ARG A 108 -6.10 8.16 0.33
C ARG A 108 -5.64 7.41 1.59
N LEU A 109 -4.57 6.66 1.47
CA LEU A 109 -4.06 5.86 2.58
C LEU A 109 -3.68 6.72 3.81
N GLU A 110 -3.11 7.89 3.62
CA GLU A 110 -2.80 8.83 4.70
C GLU A 110 -4.05 9.21 5.51
N ASP A 111 -5.19 9.28 4.84
CA ASP A 111 -6.46 9.70 5.43
C ASP A 111 -7.32 8.56 6.00
N TRP A 112 -6.93 7.28 5.87
CA TRP A 112 -7.75 6.16 6.37
C TRP A 112 -8.03 6.26 7.88
N GLY A 113 -7.01 6.62 8.66
CA GLY A 113 -7.19 6.84 10.09
C GLY A 113 -8.17 7.98 10.39
N ARG A 114 -8.03 9.11 9.70
CA ARG A 114 -8.95 10.26 9.84
C ARG A 114 -10.37 9.91 9.37
N PHE A 115 -10.50 9.11 8.31
CA PHE A 115 -11.80 8.62 7.85
C PHE A 115 -12.49 7.82 8.96
N SER A 116 -11.77 6.89 9.61
CA SER A 116 -12.28 6.09 10.73
C SER A 116 -12.64 6.93 11.95
N ILE A 117 -11.93 8.04 12.19
CA ILE A 117 -12.28 8.99 13.27
C ILE A 117 -13.56 9.78 12.93
N ARG A 118 -13.72 10.21 11.68
CA ARG A 118 -14.92 10.94 11.22
C ARG A 118 -16.15 10.03 11.11
N ASN A 119 -15.94 8.74 10.84
CA ASN A 119 -16.96 7.71 10.73
C ASN A 119 -16.64 6.59 11.73
N PRO A 120 -16.80 6.85 13.04
CA PRO A 120 -16.34 5.92 14.07
C PRO A 120 -17.19 4.63 14.05
N PRO A 121 -16.57 3.48 13.76
CA PRO A 121 -17.28 2.22 13.82
C PRO A 121 -17.63 1.87 15.27
N ARG A 122 -18.77 1.16 15.49
CA ARG A 122 -19.06 0.60 16.81
C ARG A 122 -18.18 -0.62 17.09
N ILE A 123 -17.98 -1.45 16.09
CA ILE A 123 -17.08 -2.61 16.16
C ILE A 123 -15.85 -2.36 15.32
N ALA A 124 -14.67 -2.56 15.88
CA ALA A 124 -13.42 -2.63 15.13
C ALA A 124 -12.81 -4.02 15.30
N CYS A 125 -12.33 -4.62 14.20
CA CYS A 125 -11.53 -5.83 14.25
C CYS A 125 -10.22 -5.62 13.46
N VAL A 126 -9.09 -5.75 14.16
CA VAL A 126 -7.77 -5.41 13.61
C VAL A 126 -6.86 -6.63 13.70
N GLN A 127 -6.20 -6.99 12.60
CA GLN A 127 -5.15 -8.01 12.64
C GLN A 127 -3.92 -7.45 13.37
N VAL A 128 -3.35 -8.23 14.30
CA VAL A 128 -2.22 -7.84 15.15
C VAL A 128 -1.21 -8.97 15.25
N GLY A 129 0.01 -8.67 15.71
CA GLY A 129 1.02 -9.69 16.05
C GLY A 129 0.71 -10.37 17.38
N THR A 130 1.56 -11.35 17.73
CA THR A 130 1.44 -12.07 19.00
C THR A 130 1.75 -11.15 20.18
N PRO A 131 0.86 -11.06 21.20
CA PRO A 131 1.14 -10.30 22.42
C PRO A 131 2.42 -10.74 23.13
N LEU A 132 3.20 -9.78 23.63
CA LEU A 132 4.43 -10.00 24.37
C LEU A 132 4.18 -10.09 25.89
N PRO A 133 5.13 -10.62 26.68
CA PRO A 133 4.96 -10.82 28.12
C PRO A 133 4.66 -9.54 28.92
N ASP A 134 5.07 -8.38 28.44
CA ASP A 134 4.82 -7.07 29.05
C ASP A 134 3.44 -6.46 28.66
N GLY A 135 2.65 -7.17 27.87
CA GLY A 135 1.35 -6.72 27.39
C GLY A 135 1.43 -5.90 26.08
N THR A 136 2.61 -5.72 25.51
CA THR A 136 2.76 -5.09 24.18
C THR A 136 2.14 -5.97 23.12
N VAL A 137 1.35 -5.37 22.21
CA VAL A 137 0.74 -6.02 21.06
C VAL A 137 1.32 -5.38 19.79
N PRO A 138 2.19 -6.09 19.06
CA PRO A 138 2.72 -5.59 17.79
C PRO A 138 1.61 -5.35 16.78
N PRO A 139 1.73 -4.36 15.87
CA PRO A 139 0.67 -4.03 14.91
C PRO A 139 0.48 -5.07 13.80
N GLY A 140 1.29 -6.12 13.80
CA GLY A 140 1.28 -7.11 12.73
C GLY A 140 2.07 -6.64 11.50
N SER A 141 1.65 -7.08 10.32
CA SER A 141 2.33 -6.74 9.06
C SER A 141 1.97 -5.37 8.50
N ALA A 142 0.98 -4.69 9.05
CA ALA A 142 0.66 -3.32 8.68
C ALA A 142 0.02 -2.58 9.85
N ILE A 143 0.36 -1.30 9.97
CA ILE A 143 -0.33 -0.39 10.89
C ILE A 143 -1.23 0.58 10.13
N ALA A 144 -0.81 1.07 8.95
CA ALA A 144 -1.60 1.93 8.06
C ALA A 144 -2.49 2.94 8.83
N GLY A 145 -3.82 2.81 8.77
CA GLY A 145 -4.78 3.57 9.57
C GLY A 145 -5.40 2.75 10.72
N ASN A 146 -4.84 1.57 11.03
CA ASN A 146 -5.36 0.66 12.06
C ASN A 146 -5.24 1.24 13.46
N ASP A 147 -4.21 2.07 13.71
CA ASP A 147 -4.01 2.78 14.97
C ASP A 147 -5.21 3.63 15.35
N ALA A 148 -5.84 4.29 14.38
CA ALA A 148 -7.02 5.09 14.61
C ALA A 148 -8.25 4.25 14.99
N LEU A 149 -8.37 3.03 14.47
CA LEU A 149 -9.45 2.11 14.86
C LEU A 149 -9.32 1.67 16.31
N ILE A 150 -8.10 1.48 16.80
CA ILE A 150 -7.81 0.99 18.14
C ILE A 150 -7.83 2.14 19.15
N ARG A 151 -7.13 3.25 18.84
CA ARG A 151 -6.88 4.38 19.78
C ARG A 151 -7.93 5.48 19.74
N ARG A 152 -8.99 5.34 18.92
CA ARG A 152 -10.06 6.35 18.87
C ARG A 152 -10.76 6.51 20.21
N THR A 153 -11.37 7.67 20.44
CA THR A 153 -12.29 7.85 21.57
C THR A 153 -13.47 6.90 21.39
N ARG A 154 -13.65 5.99 22.35
CA ARG A 154 -14.72 5.00 22.35
C ARG A 154 -15.99 5.57 22.98
N ARG A 155 -17.13 5.31 22.35
CA ARG A 155 -18.45 5.56 22.91
C ARG A 155 -18.86 4.35 23.78
N PRO A 156 -19.80 4.49 24.71
CA PRO A 156 -20.37 3.34 25.39
C PRO A 156 -20.91 2.30 24.40
N GLY A 157 -20.45 1.05 24.53
CA GLY A 157 -20.81 -0.05 23.64
C GLY A 157 -19.92 -0.23 22.41
N ASP A 158 -18.95 0.64 22.16
CA ASP A 158 -17.91 0.41 21.17
C ASP A 158 -16.95 -0.70 21.62
N LEU A 159 -16.63 -1.62 20.70
CA LEU A 159 -15.72 -2.75 20.97
C LEU A 159 -14.56 -2.78 19.95
N VAL A 160 -13.40 -3.23 20.42
CA VAL A 160 -12.20 -3.44 19.61
C VAL A 160 -11.69 -4.86 19.80
N PHE A 161 -11.66 -5.61 18.73
CA PHE A 161 -11.11 -6.96 18.69
C PHE A 161 -9.77 -6.99 17.97
N GLY A 162 -8.81 -7.76 18.49
CA GLY A 162 -7.56 -8.09 17.82
C GLY A 162 -7.60 -9.50 17.24
N LEU A 163 -7.34 -9.69 15.95
CA LEU A 163 -7.08 -11.00 15.37
C LEU A 163 -5.58 -11.26 15.42
N VAL A 164 -5.14 -12.13 16.34
CA VAL A 164 -3.72 -12.44 16.54
C VAL A 164 -3.18 -13.29 15.38
N ASN A 165 -2.15 -12.80 14.72
CA ASN A 165 -1.47 -13.51 13.64
C ASN A 165 -0.05 -13.92 14.08
N PRO A 166 0.19 -15.19 14.44
CA PRO A 166 1.48 -15.67 14.94
C PRO A 166 2.56 -15.79 13.86
N VAL A 167 2.20 -15.66 12.59
CA VAL A 167 3.16 -15.77 11.46
C VAL A 167 3.90 -14.45 11.22
N VAL A 168 3.35 -13.34 11.73
CA VAL A 168 3.99 -12.03 11.54
C VAL A 168 5.09 -11.86 12.58
N PRO A 169 6.31 -11.45 12.16
CA PRO A 169 7.43 -11.24 13.08
C PRO A 169 7.23 -10.02 13.95
N TYR A 170 8.07 -9.87 14.97
CA TYR A 170 8.15 -8.62 15.72
C TYR A 170 8.87 -7.55 14.88
N ILE A 171 8.14 -6.51 14.53
CA ILE A 171 8.68 -5.36 13.81
C ILE A 171 8.73 -4.17 14.77
N HIS A 172 9.90 -3.55 14.89
CA HIS A 172 10.07 -2.34 15.71
C HIS A 172 9.22 -1.18 15.18
N GLY A 173 8.84 -0.27 16.05
CA GLY A 173 8.08 0.94 15.72
C GLY A 173 6.91 1.14 16.65
N ASP A 174 5.77 1.51 16.11
CA ASP A 174 4.55 1.71 16.89
C ASP A 174 3.97 0.36 17.34
N ALA A 175 3.32 0.34 18.49
CA ALA A 175 2.71 -0.86 19.07
C ALA A 175 1.47 -0.48 19.89
N PHE A 176 0.65 -1.48 20.19
CA PHE A 176 -0.52 -1.37 21.06
C PHE A 176 -0.26 -2.04 22.40
N HIS A 177 -1.24 -1.97 23.29
CA HIS A 177 -1.22 -2.69 24.55
C HIS A 177 -2.47 -3.58 24.67
N ILE A 178 -2.39 -4.69 25.41
CA ILE A 178 -3.53 -5.61 25.58
C ILE A 178 -4.78 -4.91 26.11
N SER A 179 -4.63 -3.85 26.92
CA SER A 179 -5.74 -3.06 27.43
C SER A 179 -6.49 -2.22 26.39
N ASP A 180 -5.95 -2.15 25.17
CA ASP A 180 -6.63 -1.48 24.05
C ASP A 180 -7.74 -2.35 23.43
N PHE A 181 -7.79 -3.64 23.79
CA PHE A 181 -8.69 -4.64 23.18
C PHE A 181 -9.72 -5.15 24.19
N ASP A 182 -10.96 -5.33 23.69
CA ASP A 182 -12.03 -6.00 24.43
C ASP A 182 -12.00 -7.51 24.26
N GLY A 183 -11.31 -8.00 23.23
CA GLY A 183 -11.04 -9.42 22.97
C GLY A 183 -9.95 -9.64 21.95
N LEU A 184 -9.22 -10.74 22.11
CA LEU A 184 -8.20 -11.19 21.19
C LEU A 184 -8.62 -12.53 20.57
N ILE A 185 -8.82 -12.53 19.27
CA ILE A 185 -9.24 -13.70 18.51
C ILE A 185 -7.99 -14.53 18.20
N TYR A 186 -7.99 -15.77 18.70
CA TYR A 186 -6.94 -16.73 18.39
C TYR A 186 -7.48 -17.80 17.44
N VAL A 187 -6.88 -17.88 16.27
CA VAL A 187 -7.11 -18.96 15.31
C VAL A 187 -5.77 -19.48 14.82
N PRO A 188 -5.59 -20.81 14.65
CA PRO A 188 -4.41 -21.35 14.00
C PRO A 188 -4.42 -20.87 12.53
N LEU A 189 -3.64 -19.84 12.22
CA LEU A 189 -3.72 -19.19 10.92
C LEU A 189 -3.02 -19.99 9.84
N LYS A 190 -3.76 -20.36 8.82
CA LYS A 190 -3.22 -20.68 7.50
C LYS A 190 -3.65 -19.56 6.54
N GLY A 191 -2.72 -18.67 6.19
CA GLY A 191 -2.82 -17.91 4.94
C GLY A 191 -3.47 -16.53 4.94
N SER A 192 -3.56 -15.81 6.06
CA SER A 192 -3.98 -14.39 6.09
C SER A 192 -2.79 -13.44 5.97
N MET A 193 -2.26 -13.26 4.77
CA MET A 193 -1.13 -12.37 4.52
C MET A 193 -1.55 -11.27 3.52
N PRO A 194 -1.05 -10.02 3.66
CA PRO A 194 -1.20 -9.05 2.59
C PRO A 194 -0.42 -9.57 1.38
N ILE A 195 -1.10 -9.86 0.29
CA ILE A 195 -0.48 -10.20 -0.98
C ILE A 195 -0.98 -9.16 -1.97
N PHE A 196 -0.07 -8.38 -2.52
CA PHE A 196 -0.36 -7.52 -3.66
C PHE A 196 -0.19 -8.36 -4.94
N ASP A 197 -0.98 -8.02 -5.96
CA ASP A 197 -0.87 -8.69 -7.25
C ASP A 197 0.53 -8.47 -7.84
N GLN A 198 1.33 -9.52 -7.89
CA GLN A 198 2.64 -9.45 -8.54
C GLN A 198 2.45 -9.47 -10.04
N ARG A 199 2.71 -8.32 -10.67
CA ARG A 199 2.76 -8.24 -12.13
C ARG A 199 4.13 -8.72 -12.60
N THR A 200 4.15 -9.54 -13.66
CA THR A 200 5.39 -9.94 -14.31
C THR A 200 6.06 -8.70 -14.91
N PRO A 201 7.31 -8.39 -14.51
CA PRO A 201 8.03 -7.25 -15.08
C PRO A 201 8.34 -7.49 -16.57
N PRO A 202 8.65 -6.43 -17.35
CA PRO A 202 9.18 -6.56 -18.70
C PRO A 202 10.43 -7.45 -18.74
N SER A 203 10.64 -8.15 -19.84
CA SER A 203 11.81 -9.02 -20.03
C SER A 203 13.13 -8.26 -20.09
N ASN A 204 13.12 -7.00 -20.56
CA ASN A 204 14.27 -6.11 -20.55
C ASN A 204 14.04 -4.98 -19.55
N LEU A 205 14.81 -5.00 -18.47
CA LEU A 205 14.77 -3.99 -17.41
C LEU A 205 15.83 -2.90 -17.56
N ASP A 206 16.86 -3.14 -18.36
CA ASP A 206 18.05 -2.28 -18.43
C ASP A 206 17.70 -0.80 -18.71
N PRO A 207 16.83 -0.43 -19.67
CA PRO A 207 16.48 0.97 -19.90
C PRO A 207 15.84 1.66 -18.68
N PHE A 208 15.09 0.91 -17.87
CA PHE A 208 14.46 1.44 -16.66
C PHE A 208 15.48 1.58 -15.52
N VAL A 209 16.40 0.62 -15.40
CA VAL A 209 17.49 0.67 -14.41
C VAL A 209 18.42 1.84 -14.73
N ASP A 210 18.85 2.02 -16.00
CA ASP A 210 19.70 3.13 -16.44
C ASP A 210 19.04 4.49 -16.16
N ALA A 211 17.73 4.59 -16.41
CA ALA A 211 16.98 5.81 -16.11
C ALA A 211 16.90 6.08 -14.60
N LEU A 212 16.67 5.06 -13.78
CA LEU A 212 16.66 5.23 -12.32
C LEU A 212 18.06 5.54 -11.78
N ASP A 213 19.09 4.97 -12.37
CA ASP A 213 20.48 5.29 -12.02
C ASP A 213 20.82 6.76 -12.27
N GLU A 214 20.35 7.34 -13.38
CA GLU A 214 20.47 8.78 -13.66
C GLU A 214 19.67 9.64 -12.67
N LEU A 215 18.45 9.20 -12.32
CA LEU A 215 17.51 10.03 -11.55
C LEU A 215 17.71 9.95 -10.03
N ILE A 216 18.35 8.91 -9.51
CA ILE A 216 18.55 8.66 -8.08
C ILE A 216 20.03 8.85 -7.73
N PRO A 217 20.42 10.00 -7.16
CA PRO A 217 21.79 10.20 -6.70
C PRO A 217 22.11 9.41 -5.44
N ASP A 218 23.40 9.23 -5.16
CA ASP A 218 23.84 8.71 -3.87
C ASP A 218 23.32 9.59 -2.72
N GLY A 219 22.99 8.96 -1.62
CA GLY A 219 22.40 9.62 -0.45
C GLY A 219 20.92 10.02 -0.59
N ALA A 220 20.29 9.76 -1.74
CA ALA A 220 18.86 10.02 -1.91
C ALA A 220 18.00 9.12 -1.02
N THR A 221 16.83 9.61 -0.60
CA THR A 221 15.82 8.77 0.05
C THR A 221 14.84 8.25 -0.99
N VAL A 222 14.56 6.96 -1.00
CA VAL A 222 13.72 6.29 -2.01
C VAL A 222 12.43 5.72 -1.43
N GLN A 223 11.37 5.77 -2.24
CA GLN A 223 10.12 5.06 -2.05
C GLN A 223 9.85 4.22 -3.29
N SER A 224 9.32 3.02 -3.10
CA SER A 224 8.87 2.13 -4.17
C SER A 224 7.36 1.93 -4.12
N GLY A 225 6.68 2.14 -5.24
CA GLY A 225 5.34 1.59 -5.44
C GLY A 225 5.41 0.06 -5.52
N VAL A 226 4.34 -0.60 -5.08
CA VAL A 226 4.21 -2.05 -5.24
C VAL A 226 3.92 -2.41 -6.69
N GLY A 227 4.62 -3.41 -7.19
CA GLY A 227 4.43 -3.91 -8.56
C GLY A 227 5.75 -4.28 -9.23
N GLY A 228 5.69 -5.28 -10.11
CA GLY A 228 6.86 -5.97 -10.63
C GLY A 228 7.93 -5.10 -11.29
N LEU A 229 7.59 -3.93 -11.89
CA LEU A 229 8.59 -3.11 -12.58
C LEU A 229 9.36 -2.19 -11.62
N THR A 230 8.65 -1.42 -10.80
CA THR A 230 9.26 -0.43 -9.89
C THR A 230 10.19 -1.09 -8.88
N GLU A 231 9.71 -2.15 -8.28
CA GLU A 231 10.43 -2.92 -7.26
C GLU A 231 11.69 -3.60 -7.85
N VAL A 232 11.54 -4.32 -8.97
CA VAL A 232 12.65 -5.07 -9.57
C VAL A 232 13.70 -4.14 -10.19
N ALA A 233 13.30 -2.99 -10.73
CA ALA A 233 14.23 -2.00 -11.25
C ALA A 233 15.04 -1.33 -10.12
N LEU A 234 14.39 -0.94 -9.03
CA LEU A 234 15.08 -0.37 -7.85
C LEU A 234 16.04 -1.38 -7.21
N ALA A 235 15.67 -2.66 -7.13
CA ALA A 235 16.53 -3.72 -6.59
C ALA A 235 17.89 -3.85 -7.30
N ARG A 236 18.02 -3.35 -8.53
CA ARG A 236 19.26 -3.38 -9.32
C ARG A 236 20.26 -2.27 -8.96
N LEU A 237 19.85 -1.27 -8.17
CA LEU A 237 20.69 -0.13 -7.79
C LEU A 237 21.62 -0.43 -6.59
N THR A 238 22.13 -1.65 -6.50
CA THR A 238 22.99 -2.11 -5.39
C THR A 238 24.38 -1.47 -5.37
N HIS A 239 24.76 -0.77 -6.42
CA HIS A 239 26.01 -0.02 -6.52
C HIS A 239 25.91 1.41 -5.97
N LYS A 240 24.70 1.89 -5.67
CA LYS A 240 24.48 3.20 -5.04
C LYS A 240 25.00 3.20 -3.60
N GLU A 241 25.33 4.41 -3.14
CA GLU A 241 25.86 4.61 -1.79
C GLU A 241 24.90 5.43 -0.94
N ASP A 242 24.73 5.01 0.32
CA ASP A 242 24.02 5.74 1.37
C ASP A 242 22.56 6.11 1.08
N LEU A 243 21.87 5.30 0.31
CA LEU A 243 20.45 5.52 0.10
C LEU A 243 19.69 5.47 1.44
N GLY A 244 18.64 6.26 1.55
CA GLY A 244 17.62 6.17 2.59
C GLY A 244 16.38 5.45 2.05
N ILE A 245 15.60 4.83 2.94
CA ILE A 245 14.30 4.23 2.59
C ILE A 245 13.21 4.85 3.45
N HIS A 246 12.20 5.44 2.79
CA HIS A 246 10.99 5.96 3.39
C HIS A 246 9.83 5.65 2.45
N THR A 247 9.03 4.64 2.78
CA THR A 247 8.08 4.02 1.83
C THR A 247 6.73 3.71 2.48
N GLU A 248 5.70 3.51 1.67
CA GLU A 248 4.44 2.93 2.10
C GLU A 248 4.61 1.45 2.44
N VAL A 249 5.18 0.69 1.49
CA VAL A 249 5.30 -0.76 1.56
C VAL A 249 6.76 -1.16 1.56
N MET A 250 7.15 -1.95 2.57
CA MET A 250 8.46 -2.63 2.57
C MET A 250 8.35 -3.88 1.70
N CYS A 251 9.04 -3.86 0.57
CA CYS A 251 9.05 -4.92 -0.44
C CYS A 251 10.43 -5.53 -0.61
N GLN A 252 10.52 -6.63 -1.34
CA GLN A 252 11.77 -7.36 -1.56
C GLN A 252 12.86 -6.46 -2.18
N GLY A 253 12.51 -5.63 -3.17
CA GLY A 253 13.49 -4.78 -3.85
C GLY A 253 14.19 -3.79 -2.90
N LEU A 254 13.45 -3.19 -1.98
CA LEU A 254 14.02 -2.30 -0.96
C LEU A 254 14.84 -3.07 0.09
N MET A 255 14.41 -4.28 0.45
CA MET A 255 15.18 -5.17 1.32
C MET A 255 16.54 -5.53 0.70
N GLU A 256 16.61 -5.79 -0.60
CA GLU A 256 17.88 -6.08 -1.29
C GLU A 256 18.84 -4.87 -1.28
N LEU A 257 18.33 -3.64 -1.39
CA LEU A 257 19.18 -2.44 -1.22
C LEU A 257 19.77 -2.32 0.19
N MET A 258 19.03 -2.74 1.22
CA MET A 258 19.57 -2.79 2.59
C MET A 258 20.60 -3.91 2.75
N LYS A 259 20.30 -5.11 2.26
CA LYS A 259 21.19 -6.28 2.36
C LYS A 259 22.51 -6.08 1.61
N SER A 260 22.49 -5.38 0.48
CA SER A 260 23.70 -5.06 -0.28
C SER A 260 24.57 -3.97 0.35
N GLY A 261 24.01 -3.22 1.33
CA GLY A 261 24.68 -2.07 1.92
C GLY A 261 24.47 -0.75 1.15
N ALA A 262 23.76 -0.77 0.01
CA ALA A 262 23.42 0.43 -0.74
C ALA A 262 22.51 1.39 0.06
N ALA A 263 21.58 0.84 0.83
CA ALA A 263 20.71 1.64 1.70
C ALA A 263 21.13 1.54 3.16
N THR A 264 21.80 2.58 3.65
CA THR A 264 22.27 2.72 5.04
C THR A 264 21.36 3.56 5.93
N ASN A 265 20.50 4.38 5.34
CA ASN A 265 19.63 5.38 5.99
C ASN A 265 20.39 6.49 6.76
N ARG A 266 21.73 6.49 6.78
CA ARG A 266 22.53 7.42 7.60
C ARG A 266 22.40 8.89 7.20
N LEU A 267 22.06 9.15 5.92
CA LEU A 267 21.93 10.51 5.39
C LEU A 267 20.47 11.01 5.37
N LYS A 268 19.52 10.23 5.89
CA LYS A 268 18.12 10.68 5.98
C LYS A 268 17.98 11.86 6.92
N SER A 269 17.22 12.88 6.51
CA SER A 269 16.91 14.05 7.35
C SER A 269 15.82 13.76 8.37
N VAL A 270 14.95 12.79 8.08
CA VAL A 270 13.83 12.37 8.92
C VAL A 270 14.00 10.88 9.25
N PHE A 271 13.89 10.51 10.52
CA PHE A 271 14.18 9.16 11.03
C PHE A 271 15.58 8.66 10.57
N PRO A 272 16.67 9.34 10.94
CA PRO A 272 18.02 8.94 10.57
C PRO A 272 18.29 7.51 11.04
N ASP A 273 19.09 6.77 10.26
CA ASP A 273 19.46 5.37 10.50
C ASP A 273 18.27 4.37 10.50
N LYS A 274 17.06 4.80 10.09
CA LYS A 274 15.87 3.94 10.08
C LYS A 274 15.20 3.89 8.71
N THR A 275 14.89 2.69 8.27
CA THR A 275 13.90 2.44 7.21
C THR A 275 12.51 2.59 7.79
N ILE A 276 11.68 3.43 7.16
CA ILE A 276 10.31 3.73 7.60
C ILE A 276 9.31 3.20 6.58
N PHE A 277 8.29 2.50 7.07
CA PHE A 277 7.19 1.98 6.26
C PHE A 277 5.92 1.79 7.12
N THR A 278 4.79 1.56 6.47
CA THR A 278 3.51 1.32 7.17
C THR A 278 2.92 -0.07 6.88
N ILE A 279 3.43 -0.76 5.85
CA ILE A 279 3.03 -2.10 5.43
C ILE A 279 4.29 -2.93 5.13
N ALA A 280 4.35 -4.16 5.64
CA ALA A 280 5.40 -5.15 5.35
C ALA A 280 4.84 -6.30 4.52
N LEU A 281 5.55 -6.71 3.47
CA LEU A 281 5.19 -7.87 2.67
C LEU A 281 5.81 -9.16 3.24
N PRO A 282 5.15 -10.31 3.06
CA PRO A 282 5.60 -11.59 3.64
C PRO A 282 7.03 -11.99 3.30
N GLU A 283 7.50 -11.68 2.10
CA GLU A 283 8.85 -11.97 1.65
C GLU A 283 9.94 -11.20 2.41
N THR A 284 9.55 -10.16 3.17
CA THR A 284 10.47 -9.37 3.98
C THR A 284 10.50 -9.76 5.45
N PHE A 285 9.63 -10.66 5.89
CA PHE A 285 9.40 -10.95 7.31
C PHE A 285 10.64 -11.46 8.04
N GLU A 286 11.38 -12.40 7.45
CA GLU A 286 12.62 -12.91 8.05
C GLU A 286 13.66 -11.81 8.27
N PHE A 287 13.73 -10.87 7.33
CA PHE A 287 14.64 -9.72 7.42
C PHE A 287 14.18 -8.69 8.46
N LEU A 288 12.87 -8.52 8.61
CA LEU A 288 12.27 -7.53 9.51
C LEU A 288 12.18 -7.99 10.95
N ASP A 289 12.28 -9.31 11.20
CA ASP A 289 12.14 -9.88 12.54
C ASP A 289 13.20 -9.30 13.49
N ASN A 290 12.72 -8.57 14.49
CA ASN A 290 13.53 -7.88 15.49
C ASN A 290 14.69 -7.03 14.91
N ASN A 291 14.51 -6.47 13.69
CA ASN A 291 15.51 -5.65 13.04
C ASN A 291 15.43 -4.19 13.52
N PRO A 292 16.40 -3.71 14.31
CA PRO A 292 16.34 -2.36 14.89
C PRO A 292 16.49 -1.24 13.86
N ASN A 293 16.94 -1.53 12.64
CA ASN A 293 17.08 -0.56 11.56
C ASN A 293 15.77 -0.31 10.78
N CYS A 294 14.72 -1.05 11.09
CA CYS A 294 13.42 -0.98 10.43
C CYS A 294 12.35 -0.56 11.44
N GLN A 295 11.48 0.36 11.04
CA GLN A 295 10.37 0.80 11.89
C GLN A 295 9.07 0.87 11.10
N ILE A 296 8.04 0.20 11.63
CA ILE A 296 6.67 0.33 11.17
C ILE A 296 5.99 1.49 11.89
N VAL A 297 5.39 2.42 11.13
CA VAL A 297 4.73 3.61 11.69
C VAL A 297 3.37 3.83 11.03
N PRO A 298 2.42 4.50 11.69
CA PRO A 298 1.11 4.82 11.11
C PRO A 298 1.20 5.57 9.77
N ALA A 299 0.21 5.38 8.91
CA ALA A 299 0.18 6.02 7.60
C ALA A 299 0.22 7.55 7.68
N HIS A 300 -0.45 8.16 8.67
CA HIS A 300 -0.43 9.61 8.88
C HIS A 300 0.95 10.17 9.29
N ILE A 301 1.93 9.29 9.57
CA ILE A 301 3.34 9.62 9.78
C ILE A 301 4.15 9.32 8.51
N ALA A 302 4.08 8.06 8.02
CA ALA A 302 4.87 7.65 6.85
C ALA A 302 4.47 8.39 5.57
N LEU A 303 3.18 8.65 5.37
CA LEU A 303 2.63 9.28 4.18
C LEU A 303 2.31 10.77 4.36
N ASN A 304 2.68 11.36 5.49
CA ASN A 304 2.50 12.79 5.71
C ASN A 304 3.35 13.59 4.72
N HIS A 305 2.72 14.48 3.97
CA HIS A 305 3.38 15.24 2.91
C HIS A 305 4.60 16.03 3.42
N LYS A 306 4.51 16.60 4.63
CA LYS A 306 5.64 17.31 5.26
C LYS A 306 6.78 16.35 5.57
N THR A 307 6.48 15.21 6.21
CA THR A 307 7.48 14.18 6.52
C THR A 307 8.18 13.67 5.26
N ILE A 308 7.43 13.45 4.17
CA ILE A 308 7.97 13.05 2.87
C ILE A 308 8.89 14.15 2.33
N SER A 309 8.45 15.41 2.33
CA SER A 309 9.19 16.55 1.76
C SER A 309 10.49 16.89 2.52
N GLU A 310 10.56 16.56 3.80
CA GLU A 310 11.72 16.79 4.65
C GLU A 310 12.83 15.73 4.46
N ASN A 311 12.54 14.61 3.76
CA ASN A 311 13.58 13.63 3.42
C ASN A 311 14.52 14.19 2.36
N ARG A 312 15.82 13.95 2.58
CA ARG A 312 16.86 14.36 1.64
C ARG A 312 16.63 13.72 0.26
N ASP A 313 16.63 14.56 -0.77
CA ASP A 313 16.56 14.15 -2.18
C ASP A 313 15.53 13.03 -2.43
N MET A 314 14.29 13.19 -1.91
CA MET A 314 13.25 12.17 -1.99
C MET A 314 12.94 11.78 -3.43
N ARG A 315 12.99 10.49 -3.75
CA ARG A 315 12.68 9.90 -5.05
C ARG A 315 11.54 8.92 -4.91
N CYS A 316 10.37 9.32 -5.37
CA CYS A 316 9.15 8.51 -5.28
C CYS A 316 8.91 7.79 -6.60
N VAL A 317 9.17 6.49 -6.65
CA VAL A 317 9.05 5.67 -7.87
C VAL A 317 7.76 4.87 -7.83
N ASN A 318 6.82 5.21 -8.70
CA ASN A 318 5.50 4.61 -8.78
C ASN A 318 5.18 4.13 -10.20
N GLY A 319 4.23 3.20 -10.34
CA GLY A 319 3.71 2.79 -11.62
C GLY A 319 2.52 3.64 -12.06
N ALA A 320 2.23 3.65 -13.38
CA ALA A 320 0.97 4.15 -13.92
C ALA A 320 0.39 3.16 -14.92
N LEU A 321 -0.92 3.18 -15.11
CA LEU A 321 -1.60 2.43 -16.17
C LEU A 321 -1.50 3.15 -17.50
N GLU A 322 -1.69 4.47 -17.48
CA GLU A 322 -1.57 5.36 -18.63
C GLU A 322 -1.25 6.80 -18.21
N ILE A 323 -0.63 7.56 -19.10
CA ILE A 323 -0.34 8.99 -18.94
C ILE A 323 -0.77 9.72 -20.21
N ASP A 324 -1.48 10.85 -20.06
CA ASP A 324 -1.93 11.64 -21.19
C ASP A 324 -0.96 12.75 -21.58
N LEU A 325 -1.18 13.37 -22.76
CA LEU A 325 -0.32 14.43 -23.27
C LEU A 325 -0.37 15.72 -22.45
N TRP A 326 -1.29 15.83 -21.51
CA TRP A 326 -1.34 16.91 -20.52
C TRP A 326 -0.45 16.63 -19.30
N GLY A 327 0.08 15.40 -19.19
CA GLY A 327 0.89 14.96 -18.07
C GLY A 327 0.07 14.49 -16.86
N GLN A 328 -1.15 14.04 -17.07
CA GLN A 328 -2.01 13.44 -16.05
C GLN A 328 -1.82 11.92 -16.06
N ALA A 329 -1.90 11.28 -14.90
CA ALA A 329 -1.75 9.83 -14.75
C ALA A 329 -3.03 9.18 -14.23
N ASN A 330 -3.37 8.02 -14.81
CA ASN A 330 -4.34 7.07 -14.29
C ASN A 330 -3.60 5.82 -13.80
N SER A 331 -3.88 5.43 -12.56
CA SER A 331 -3.33 4.20 -11.94
C SER A 331 -4.41 3.27 -11.40
N GLU A 332 -5.69 3.61 -11.57
CA GLU A 332 -6.81 2.97 -10.87
C GLU A 332 -7.81 2.26 -11.78
N MET A 333 -8.02 2.76 -13.00
CA MET A 333 -9.08 2.28 -13.88
C MET A 333 -8.53 1.68 -15.18
N ILE A 334 -9.16 0.61 -15.67
CA ILE A 334 -8.88 0.00 -16.97
C ILE A 334 -10.20 -0.14 -17.71
N GLY A 335 -10.31 0.46 -18.92
CA GLY A 335 -11.49 0.36 -19.75
C GLY A 335 -12.79 0.85 -19.09
N GLY A 336 -12.70 1.85 -18.21
CA GLY A 336 -13.83 2.41 -17.47
C GLY A 336 -14.23 1.62 -16.22
N VAL A 337 -13.52 0.53 -15.88
CA VAL A 337 -13.75 -0.29 -14.69
C VAL A 337 -12.71 0.04 -13.62
N GLN A 338 -13.15 0.24 -12.37
CA GLN A 338 -12.26 0.45 -11.23
C GLN A 338 -11.49 -0.84 -10.91
N HIS A 339 -10.17 -0.79 -10.91
CA HIS A 339 -9.28 -1.93 -10.66
C HIS A 339 -8.58 -1.89 -9.31
N SER A 340 -8.36 -0.72 -8.76
CA SER A 340 -7.70 -0.54 -7.47
C SER A 340 -8.27 0.67 -6.74
N GLY A 341 -7.52 1.29 -5.90
CA GLY A 341 -7.67 2.64 -5.36
C GLY A 341 -6.33 3.33 -5.45
N VAL A 342 -6.27 4.58 -5.00
CA VAL A 342 -5.06 5.40 -5.09
C VAL A 342 -3.92 4.90 -4.18
N GLY A 343 -4.25 4.18 -3.09
CA GLY A 343 -3.25 3.82 -2.07
C GLY A 343 -2.58 5.07 -1.48
N GLY A 344 -1.27 5.00 -1.30
CA GLY A 344 -0.44 6.11 -0.84
C GLY A 344 0.38 6.79 -1.95
N ALA A 345 0.24 6.36 -3.21
CA ALA A 345 1.05 6.92 -4.29
C ALA A 345 0.88 8.45 -4.42
N LEU A 346 -0.36 8.95 -4.39
CA LEU A 346 -0.64 10.37 -4.47
C LEU A 346 -0.06 11.17 -3.29
N ASP A 347 0.02 10.57 -2.10
CA ASP A 347 0.60 11.21 -0.92
C ASP A 347 2.11 11.44 -1.13
N PHE A 348 2.82 10.44 -1.66
CA PHE A 348 4.23 10.57 -2.01
C PHE A 348 4.47 11.60 -3.13
N LEU A 349 3.65 11.60 -4.19
CA LEU A 349 3.75 12.58 -5.26
C LEU A 349 3.61 14.01 -4.71
N ARG A 350 2.60 14.25 -3.88
CA ARG A 350 2.33 15.56 -3.28
C ARG A 350 3.39 15.98 -2.27
N GLY A 351 3.93 15.03 -1.50
CA GLY A 351 5.09 15.28 -0.66
C GLY A 351 6.30 15.75 -1.46
N CYS A 352 6.55 15.14 -2.63
CA CYS A 352 7.62 15.59 -3.53
C CYS A 352 7.40 17.02 -4.05
N GLN A 353 6.16 17.45 -4.30
CA GLN A 353 5.88 18.83 -4.74
C GLN A 353 6.18 19.90 -3.67
N MET A 354 6.35 19.52 -2.41
CA MET A 354 6.69 20.45 -1.32
C MET A 354 8.20 20.65 -1.14
N SER A 355 9.05 20.02 -1.95
CA SER A 355 10.52 20.14 -1.87
C SER A 355 11.13 20.29 -3.26
N ASP A 356 12.05 21.25 -3.41
CA ASP A 356 12.73 21.51 -4.68
C ASP A 356 13.71 20.38 -5.07
N SER A 357 14.24 19.65 -4.08
CA SER A 357 15.16 18.53 -4.30
C SER A 357 14.46 17.20 -4.53
N ALA A 358 13.16 17.10 -4.21
CA ALA A 358 12.39 15.88 -4.35
C ALA A 358 11.87 15.69 -5.79
N MET A 359 11.58 14.44 -6.16
CA MET A 359 11.11 14.10 -7.50
C MET A 359 10.15 12.91 -7.48
N SER A 360 9.00 13.07 -8.13
CA SER A 360 8.07 11.99 -8.43
C SER A 360 8.42 11.35 -9.79
N ILE A 361 8.54 10.03 -9.83
CA ILE A 361 8.94 9.26 -11.01
C ILE A 361 7.86 8.22 -11.31
N HIS A 362 7.24 8.31 -12.49
CA HIS A 362 6.35 7.28 -12.99
C HIS A 362 7.10 6.36 -13.94
N LEU A 363 7.16 5.08 -13.58
CA LEU A 363 7.84 4.03 -14.33
C LEU A 363 6.80 3.11 -14.97
N MET A 364 6.76 3.02 -16.30
CA MET A 364 5.81 2.17 -17.01
C MET A 364 6.33 1.74 -18.38
N PRO A 365 6.01 0.53 -18.87
CA PRO A 365 6.20 0.19 -20.28
C PRO A 365 5.41 1.15 -21.17
N ALA A 366 5.94 1.50 -22.33
CA ALA A 366 5.26 2.41 -23.28
C ALA A 366 3.98 1.81 -23.85
N THR A 367 3.84 0.47 -23.82
CA THR A 367 2.67 -0.23 -24.37
C THR A 367 2.08 -1.25 -23.39
N ALA A 368 0.84 -1.60 -23.64
CA ALA A 368 0.12 -2.72 -23.04
C ALA A 368 -0.34 -3.71 -24.12
N GLN A 369 -0.99 -4.82 -23.72
CA GLN A 369 -1.60 -5.80 -24.62
C GLN A 369 -0.62 -6.29 -25.71
N LYS A 370 0.62 -6.61 -25.33
CA LYS A 370 1.68 -7.09 -26.24
C LYS A 370 2.00 -6.09 -27.37
N GLY A 371 1.98 -4.80 -27.10
CA GLY A 371 2.29 -3.73 -28.04
C GLY A 371 1.08 -3.08 -28.71
N ALA A 372 -0.11 -3.68 -28.63
CA ALA A 372 -1.29 -3.19 -29.34
C ALA A 372 -1.87 -1.86 -28.80
N ALA A 373 -1.64 -1.54 -27.54
CA ALA A 373 -2.16 -0.34 -26.91
C ALA A 373 -1.04 0.53 -26.35
N SER A 374 -1.00 1.82 -26.71
CA SER A 374 -0.13 2.80 -26.10
C SER A 374 -0.56 3.09 -24.67
N ARG A 375 0.39 3.22 -23.74
CA ARG A 375 0.14 3.74 -22.39
C ARG A 375 0.36 5.25 -22.27
N ILE A 376 0.98 5.86 -23.29
CA ILE A 376 0.93 7.30 -23.48
C ILE A 376 -0.24 7.57 -24.40
N VAL A 377 -1.26 8.26 -23.88
CA VAL A 377 -2.54 8.47 -24.56
C VAL A 377 -2.79 9.95 -24.85
N PRO A 378 -3.57 10.30 -25.87
CA PRO A 378 -3.92 11.70 -26.13
C PRO A 378 -4.58 12.37 -24.92
N GLN A 379 -5.54 11.68 -24.33
CA GLN A 379 -6.32 12.11 -23.16
C GLN A 379 -6.75 10.86 -22.40
N ILE A 380 -6.75 10.94 -21.07
CA ILE A 380 -7.34 9.90 -20.22
C ILE A 380 -8.85 9.89 -20.46
N ASN A 381 -9.36 8.75 -20.92
CA ASN A 381 -10.77 8.55 -21.26
C ASN A 381 -11.53 7.67 -20.23
N VAL A 382 -11.01 7.57 -19.02
CA VAL A 382 -11.66 6.90 -17.89
C VAL A 382 -12.06 7.94 -16.84
N ASN A 383 -12.90 7.55 -15.90
CA ASN A 383 -13.45 8.49 -14.91
C ASN A 383 -12.46 8.85 -13.77
N ALA A 384 -11.24 8.31 -13.79
CA ALA A 384 -10.24 8.59 -12.76
C ALA A 384 -8.98 9.25 -13.34
N VAL A 385 -8.58 10.36 -12.75
CA VAL A 385 -7.26 10.96 -12.85
C VAL A 385 -6.62 10.81 -11.46
N THR A 386 -5.75 9.81 -11.31
CA THR A 386 -5.08 9.51 -10.04
C THR A 386 -4.11 10.61 -9.63
N ALA A 387 -3.30 11.08 -10.59
CA ALA A 387 -2.38 12.20 -10.40
C ALA A 387 -2.61 13.26 -11.47
N THR A 388 -2.69 14.52 -11.02
CA THR A 388 -2.90 15.64 -11.94
C THR A 388 -1.61 16.04 -12.63
N ARG A 389 -1.69 16.89 -13.66
CA ARG A 389 -0.53 17.46 -14.36
C ARG A 389 0.43 18.27 -13.47
N TYR A 390 0.04 18.55 -12.25
CA TYR A 390 0.84 19.26 -11.24
C TYR A 390 1.56 18.32 -10.29
N ASP A 391 1.17 17.03 -10.25
CA ASP A 391 1.73 16.02 -9.35
C ASP A 391 2.81 15.14 -10.02
N VAL A 392 2.95 15.21 -11.37
CA VAL A 392 3.84 14.35 -12.16
C VAL A 392 5.08 15.10 -12.60
N ASP A 393 6.26 14.72 -12.07
CA ASP A 393 7.54 15.37 -12.42
C ASP A 393 8.24 14.68 -13.57
N VAL A 394 8.34 13.34 -13.52
CA VAL A 394 9.10 12.55 -14.48
C VAL A 394 8.33 11.29 -14.88
N VAL A 395 8.37 10.96 -16.16
CA VAL A 395 7.86 9.71 -16.72
C VAL A 395 8.99 8.96 -17.40
N VAL A 396 9.12 7.68 -17.13
CA VAL A 396 10.13 6.79 -17.71
C VAL A 396 9.44 5.64 -18.42
N THR A 397 9.87 5.40 -19.67
CA THR A 397 9.55 4.20 -20.42
C THR A 397 10.84 3.54 -20.93
N GLU A 398 10.74 2.40 -21.58
CA GLU A 398 11.87 1.75 -22.25
C GLU A 398 12.50 2.61 -23.38
N PHE A 399 11.86 3.74 -23.75
CA PHE A 399 12.33 4.66 -24.80
C PHE A 399 12.96 5.94 -24.25
N GLY A 400 13.05 6.10 -22.91
CA GLY A 400 13.74 7.21 -22.28
C GLY A 400 12.97 7.90 -21.16
N ILE A 401 13.39 9.13 -20.85
CA ILE A 401 12.96 9.95 -19.73
C ILE A 401 12.24 11.21 -20.23
N ALA A 402 11.01 11.45 -19.79
CA ALA A 402 10.30 12.70 -20.01
C ALA A 402 10.22 13.50 -18.69
N ARG A 403 10.94 14.62 -18.60
CA ARG A 403 10.89 15.54 -17.45
C ARG A 403 9.77 16.54 -17.67
N LEU A 404 8.72 16.49 -16.85
CA LEU A 404 7.48 17.26 -17.02
C LEU A 404 7.37 18.45 -16.06
N LYS A 405 8.10 18.45 -14.95
CA LYS A 405 8.13 19.56 -13.99
C LYS A 405 8.59 20.84 -14.72
N ASP A 406 7.94 21.96 -14.45
CA ASP A 406 8.22 23.29 -15.02
C ASP A 406 8.13 23.39 -16.56
N ALA A 407 7.60 22.37 -17.23
CA ALA A 407 7.40 22.35 -18.67
C ALA A 407 6.02 22.92 -19.06
N SER A 408 5.99 23.67 -20.17
CA SER A 408 4.71 24.06 -20.78
C SER A 408 3.93 22.82 -21.26
N VAL A 409 2.62 22.93 -21.46
CA VAL A 409 1.79 21.82 -21.95
C VAL A 409 2.32 21.28 -23.28
N ARG A 410 2.75 22.16 -24.20
CA ARG A 410 3.40 21.75 -25.44
C ARG A 410 4.65 20.91 -25.18
N GLN A 411 5.56 21.39 -24.33
CA GLN A 411 6.78 20.67 -24.00
C GLN A 411 6.49 19.33 -23.30
N LYS A 412 5.44 19.26 -22.45
CA LYS A 412 5.01 17.99 -21.86
C LYS A 412 4.60 17.00 -22.94
N ALA A 413 3.74 17.42 -23.88
CA ALA A 413 3.29 16.58 -24.97
C ALA A 413 4.45 16.11 -25.86
N GLU A 414 5.35 17.01 -26.26
CA GLU A 414 6.55 16.69 -27.08
C GLU A 414 7.44 15.67 -26.38
N ARG A 415 7.72 15.84 -25.07
CA ARG A 415 8.56 14.93 -24.27
C ARG A 415 7.89 13.57 -24.07
N LEU A 416 6.59 13.52 -23.84
CA LEU A 416 5.84 12.27 -23.70
C LEU A 416 5.76 11.51 -25.02
N ILE A 417 5.53 12.20 -26.15
CA ILE A 417 5.56 11.59 -27.49
C ILE A 417 6.94 11.00 -27.80
N ALA A 418 8.02 11.67 -27.39
CA ALA A 418 9.39 11.19 -27.62
C ALA A 418 9.68 9.85 -26.94
N ILE A 419 9.06 9.58 -25.76
CA ILE A 419 9.22 8.33 -25.01
C ILE A 419 8.09 7.33 -25.24
N ALA A 420 7.12 7.64 -26.12
CA ALA A 420 6.10 6.68 -26.55
C ALA A 420 6.72 5.62 -27.49
N HIS A 421 6.06 4.47 -27.60
CA HIS A 421 6.45 3.45 -28.57
C HIS A 421 6.45 4.06 -29.99
N PRO A 422 7.48 3.82 -30.81
CA PRO A 422 7.60 4.45 -32.13
C PRO A 422 6.36 4.35 -33.01
N GLU A 423 5.69 3.21 -33.03
CA GLU A 423 4.49 2.97 -33.83
C GLU A 423 3.29 3.87 -33.46
N HIS A 424 3.26 4.42 -32.23
CA HIS A 424 2.16 5.25 -31.77
C HIS A 424 2.47 6.77 -31.85
N ARG A 425 3.71 7.18 -32.15
CA ARG A 425 4.15 8.59 -32.08
C ARG A 425 3.41 9.49 -33.05
N GLU A 426 3.22 9.06 -34.31
CA GLU A 426 2.53 9.87 -35.32
C GLU A 426 1.06 10.11 -34.95
N GLN A 427 0.37 9.06 -34.49
CA GLN A 427 -1.00 9.20 -33.99
C GLN A 427 -1.11 10.17 -32.82
N LEU A 428 -0.13 10.15 -31.90
CA LEU A 428 -0.08 11.06 -30.75
C LEU A 428 0.19 12.51 -31.18
N LYS A 429 1.06 12.73 -32.18
CA LYS A 429 1.29 14.07 -32.76
C LYS A 429 0.04 14.65 -33.40
N ASP A 430 -0.65 13.85 -34.23
CA ASP A 430 -1.90 14.25 -34.86
C ASP A 430 -2.97 14.61 -33.81
N ALA A 431 -3.04 13.84 -32.76
CA ALA A 431 -3.96 14.11 -31.64
C ALA A 431 -3.60 15.42 -30.91
N ALA A 432 -2.32 15.63 -30.63
CA ALA A 432 -1.83 16.86 -29.99
C ALA A 432 -2.17 18.12 -30.83
N GLN A 433 -2.00 18.05 -32.16
CA GLN A 433 -2.39 19.14 -33.08
C GLN A 433 -3.89 19.39 -33.04
N LYS A 434 -4.72 18.34 -33.10
CA LYS A 434 -6.19 18.48 -33.03
C LYS A 434 -6.67 19.08 -31.70
N MET A 435 -5.93 18.83 -30.62
CA MET A 435 -6.20 19.39 -29.29
C MET A 435 -5.64 20.82 -29.10
N GLY A 436 -4.89 21.36 -30.08
CA GLY A 436 -4.26 22.66 -30.00
C GLY A 436 -3.10 22.75 -28.99
N ILE A 437 -2.47 21.62 -28.70
CA ILE A 437 -1.34 21.54 -27.75
C ILE A 437 0.01 21.78 -28.47
N CYS A 438 0.12 21.38 -29.72
CA CYS A 438 1.33 21.47 -30.56
C CYS A 438 1.09 22.30 -31.81
#